data_148f5bb8d7d5d42ff4655f68df3ad812
#
_entry.id   148f5bb8d7d5d42ff4655f68df3ad812
#
_cell.length_a   1.000
_cell.length_b   1.000
_cell.length_c   1.000
_cell.angle_alpha   90.00
_cell.angle_beta   90.00
_cell.angle_gamma   90.00
#
_symmetry.space_group_name_H-M   'P 1'
#
loop_
_entity.id
_entity.type
_entity.pdbx_description
1 polymer ?
#
loop_
_entity_poly.entity_id
_entity_poly.type
_entity_poly.pdbx_seq_one_letter_code
_entity_poly.pdbx_strand_id
1 'polypeptide(L)'
;MAGSIPAHINSIAIPIVENQTAEFGMSESVTENLIAKFNEENILRVTDEGQATSILRATITKVTDAPYTFTKEEAVTEYRFTVHMKVEWYDVREDKVLIEKNFSGWG
;
A
#
# COMPACT_ATOMS: atom_id res chain seq x y z
N MET A 1 13.10 -14.29 -15.67
CA MET A 1 13.02 -12.85 -15.80
C MET A 1 12.44 -12.20 -14.55
N ALA A 2 13.19 -11.29 -13.98
CA ALA A 2 12.73 -10.59 -12.77
C ALA A 2 11.49 -9.76 -13.09
N GLY A 3 10.54 -9.79 -12.21
CA GLY A 3 9.32 -9.02 -12.36
C GLY A 3 8.19 -9.70 -13.12
N SER A 4 8.40 -10.90 -13.58
CA SER A 4 7.33 -11.63 -14.24
C SER A 4 6.30 -12.08 -13.23
N ILE A 5 5.04 -11.90 -13.58
CA ILE A 5 3.93 -12.40 -12.76
C ILE A 5 3.73 -13.87 -13.09
N PRO A 6 3.61 -14.75 -12.09
CA PRO A 6 3.31 -16.15 -12.36
C PRO A 6 2.06 -16.29 -13.22
N ALA A 7 2.10 -17.23 -14.15
CA ALA A 7 1.04 -17.38 -15.15
C ALA A 7 -0.35 -17.64 -14.56
N HIS A 8 -0.41 -18.27 -13.40
CA HIS A 8 -1.69 -18.57 -12.76
C HIS A 8 -2.27 -17.38 -11.98
N ILE A 9 -1.52 -16.30 -11.82
CA ILE A 9 -2.01 -15.11 -11.13
C ILE A 9 -2.55 -14.13 -12.16
N ASN A 10 -3.86 -13.95 -12.14
CA ASN A 10 -4.54 -13.02 -13.05
C ASN A 10 -5.44 -12.03 -12.34
N SER A 11 -5.56 -12.14 -11.03
CA SER A 11 -6.38 -11.25 -10.23
C SER A 11 -5.74 -11.00 -8.87
N ILE A 12 -6.20 -9.94 -8.23
CA ILE A 12 -5.67 -9.53 -6.94
C ILE A 12 -6.81 -9.03 -6.06
N ALA A 13 -6.79 -9.43 -4.80
CA ALA A 13 -7.66 -8.85 -3.79
C ALA A 13 -6.83 -7.91 -2.93
N ILE A 14 -7.41 -6.79 -2.58
CA ILE A 14 -6.76 -5.80 -1.73
C ILE A 14 -7.67 -5.58 -0.52
N PRO A 15 -7.53 -6.41 0.53
CA PRO A 15 -8.31 -6.24 1.74
C PRO A 15 -7.99 -4.90 2.40
N ILE A 16 -8.87 -4.47 3.29
CA ILE A 16 -8.62 -3.20 3.98
C ILE A 16 -7.26 -3.22 4.65
N VAL A 17 -6.52 -2.14 4.46
CA VAL A 17 -5.18 -1.98 5.02
C VAL A 17 -5.27 -1.92 6.54
N GLU A 18 -4.41 -2.67 7.20
CA GLU A 18 -4.31 -2.61 8.65
C GLU A 18 -3.57 -1.33 9.05
N ASN A 19 -4.08 -0.62 10.03
CA ASN A 19 -3.46 0.60 10.52
C ASN A 19 -3.02 0.42 11.96
N GLN A 20 -1.71 0.37 12.18
CA GLN A 20 -1.13 0.22 13.50
C GLN A 20 -0.84 1.56 14.17
N THR A 21 -1.28 2.64 13.56
CA THR A 21 -1.03 3.99 14.06
C THR A 21 -2.30 4.58 14.67
N ALA A 22 -2.17 5.75 15.27
CA ALA A 22 -3.30 6.47 15.84
C ALA A 22 -4.00 7.38 14.83
N GLU A 23 -3.57 7.38 13.57
CA GLU A 23 -4.13 8.27 12.55
C GLU A 23 -5.44 7.72 12.00
N PHE A 24 -6.51 8.47 12.20
CA PHE A 24 -7.85 8.09 11.77
C PHE A 24 -8.00 8.12 10.24
N GLY A 25 -8.81 7.21 9.72
CA GLY A 25 -9.18 7.22 8.31
C GLY A 25 -8.12 6.74 7.34
N MET A 26 -6.93 6.43 7.82
CA MET A 26 -5.83 6.01 6.98
C MET A 26 -6.08 4.69 6.27
N SER A 27 -6.67 3.72 6.97
CA SER A 27 -6.95 2.41 6.39
C SER A 27 -7.78 2.51 5.13
N GLU A 28 -8.88 3.22 5.21
CA GLU A 28 -9.81 3.37 4.09
C GLU A 28 -9.19 4.13 2.94
N SER A 29 -8.55 5.25 3.25
CA SER A 29 -7.91 6.11 2.25
C SER A 29 -6.82 5.37 1.48
N VAL A 30 -5.95 4.68 2.20
CA VAL A 30 -4.85 3.94 1.58
C VAL A 30 -5.39 2.76 0.78
N THR A 31 -6.39 2.05 1.31
CA THR A 31 -7.01 0.93 0.59
C THR A 31 -7.61 1.39 -0.73
N GLU A 32 -8.36 2.49 -0.71
CA GLU A 32 -8.96 3.04 -1.92
C GLU A 32 -7.91 3.46 -2.95
N ASN A 33 -6.83 4.08 -2.48
CA ASN A 33 -5.74 4.50 -3.34
C ASN A 33 -5.02 3.31 -3.99
N LEU A 34 -4.81 2.24 -3.23
CA LEU A 34 -4.21 1.02 -3.77
C LEU A 34 -5.10 0.39 -4.83
N ILE A 35 -6.39 0.27 -4.55
CA ILE A 35 -7.34 -0.30 -5.51
C ILE A 35 -7.39 0.55 -6.78
N ALA A 36 -7.46 1.86 -6.63
CA ALA A 36 -7.48 2.77 -7.76
C ALA A 36 -6.22 2.63 -8.62
N LYS A 37 -5.07 2.49 -7.97
CA LYS A 37 -3.81 2.35 -8.69
C LYS A 37 -3.75 1.06 -9.50
N PHE A 38 -4.19 -0.05 -8.93
CA PHE A 38 -4.22 -1.31 -9.66
C PHE A 38 -5.22 -1.28 -10.80
N ASN A 39 -6.37 -0.63 -10.62
CA ASN A 39 -7.33 -0.46 -11.70
C ASN A 39 -6.77 0.42 -12.81
N GLU A 40 -6.05 1.47 -12.46
CA GLU A 40 -5.43 2.38 -13.43
C GLU A 40 -4.35 1.67 -14.25
N GLU A 41 -3.49 0.88 -13.61
CA GLU A 41 -2.43 0.16 -14.28
C GLU A 41 -2.94 -1.02 -15.10
N ASN A 42 -4.09 -1.54 -14.73
CA ASN A 42 -4.76 -2.62 -15.45
C ASN A 42 -3.88 -3.86 -15.71
N ILE A 43 -3.03 -4.18 -14.76
CA ILE A 43 -2.15 -5.35 -14.85
C ILE A 43 -2.85 -6.60 -14.34
N LEU A 44 -3.52 -6.46 -13.17
CA LEU A 44 -4.27 -7.53 -12.55
C LEU A 44 -5.69 -7.04 -12.29
N ARG A 45 -6.65 -7.92 -12.46
CA ARG A 45 -8.05 -7.58 -12.17
C ARG A 45 -8.26 -7.57 -10.66
N VAL A 46 -8.76 -6.47 -10.13
CA VAL A 46 -9.08 -6.36 -8.72
C VAL A 46 -10.41 -7.05 -8.45
N THR A 47 -10.43 -7.97 -7.50
CA THR A 47 -11.63 -8.71 -7.14
C THR A 47 -11.62 -9.00 -5.63
N ASP A 48 -12.62 -9.70 -5.14
CA ASP A 48 -12.70 -10.01 -3.71
C ASP A 48 -11.78 -11.20 -3.34
N GLU A 49 -11.54 -11.37 -2.06
CA GLU A 49 -10.64 -12.40 -1.55
C GLU A 49 -11.07 -13.81 -1.91
N GLY A 50 -12.37 -14.05 -1.99
CA GLY A 50 -12.88 -15.38 -2.28
C GLY A 50 -12.64 -15.83 -3.70
N GLN A 51 -12.33 -14.92 -4.60
CA GLN A 51 -12.16 -15.22 -6.02
C GLN A 51 -10.78 -14.89 -6.56
N ALA A 52 -9.98 -14.17 -5.80
CA ALA A 52 -8.68 -13.71 -6.27
C ALA A 52 -7.66 -14.82 -6.29
N THR A 53 -6.75 -14.75 -7.26
CA THR A 53 -5.60 -15.67 -7.36
C THR A 53 -4.40 -15.15 -6.57
N SER A 54 -4.43 -13.91 -6.15
CA SER A 54 -3.42 -13.34 -5.26
C SER A 54 -4.04 -12.32 -4.33
N ILE A 55 -3.34 -12.03 -3.25
CA ILE A 55 -3.80 -11.07 -2.24
C ILE A 55 -2.67 -10.11 -1.92
N LEU A 56 -2.96 -8.83 -1.96
CA LEU A 56 -2.04 -7.81 -1.50
C LEU A 56 -2.45 -7.38 -0.10
N ARG A 57 -1.61 -7.67 0.88
CA ARG A 57 -1.84 -7.29 2.27
C ARG A 57 -0.90 -6.16 2.62
N ALA A 58 -1.46 -5.07 3.13
CA ALA A 58 -0.68 -3.91 3.50
C ALA A 58 -0.97 -3.52 4.94
N THR A 59 0.07 -3.08 5.63
CA THR A 59 -0.02 -2.63 7.02
C THR A 59 0.66 -1.28 7.12
N ILE A 60 -0.06 -0.28 7.64
CA ILE A 60 0.53 1.00 7.95
C ILE A 60 1.21 0.86 9.31
N THR A 61 2.53 0.95 9.32
CA THR A 61 3.32 0.71 10.52
C THR A 61 3.66 1.99 11.27
N LYS A 62 3.75 3.11 10.57
CA LYS A 62 4.16 4.36 11.16
C LYS A 62 3.73 5.53 10.28
N VAL A 63 3.31 6.60 10.92
CA VAL A 63 3.09 7.87 10.23
C VAL A 63 3.93 8.91 10.94
N THR A 64 4.76 9.61 10.18
CA THR A 64 5.59 10.67 10.72
C THR A 64 5.26 11.98 10.06
N ASP A 65 5.40 13.06 10.79
CA ASP A 65 5.30 14.38 10.21
C ASP A 65 6.59 15.14 10.52
N ALA A 66 7.03 15.94 9.58
CA ALA A 66 8.26 16.66 9.72
C ALA A 66 8.12 18.02 9.02
N PRO A 67 8.81 19.04 9.54
CA PRO A 67 8.85 20.34 8.87
C PRO A 67 9.43 20.17 7.48
N TYR A 68 8.77 20.78 6.50
CA TYR A 68 9.21 20.71 5.12
C TYR A 68 9.79 22.03 4.63
N THR A 69 9.14 23.13 5.04
CA THR A 69 9.53 24.47 4.62
C THR A 69 9.69 25.37 5.82
N PHE A 70 10.73 26.19 5.81
CA PHE A 70 10.98 27.18 6.86
C PHE A 70 11.01 28.58 6.27
N THR A 71 10.56 29.57 7.04
CA THR A 71 10.70 30.97 6.70
C THR A 71 12.05 31.46 7.19
N LYS A 72 12.36 32.73 6.88
CA LYS A 72 13.58 33.40 7.40
C LYS A 72 13.58 33.46 8.93
N GLU A 73 12.41 33.49 9.52
CA GLU A 73 12.25 33.54 10.98
C GLU A 73 12.26 32.13 11.57
N GLU A 74 12.59 31.15 10.78
CA GLU A 74 12.63 29.74 11.18
C GLU A 74 11.26 29.20 11.58
N ALA A 75 10.19 29.88 11.19
CA ALA A 75 8.85 29.37 11.40
C ALA A 75 8.54 28.26 10.36
N VAL A 76 7.93 27.18 10.81
CA VAL A 76 7.54 26.11 9.92
C VAL A 76 6.30 26.53 9.16
N THR A 77 6.36 26.53 7.83
CA THR A 77 5.23 26.92 6.98
C THR A 77 4.52 25.71 6.40
N GLU A 78 5.19 24.57 6.31
CA GLU A 78 4.60 23.33 5.78
C GLU A 78 5.12 22.13 6.53
N TYR A 79 4.28 21.10 6.61
CA TYR A 79 4.66 19.81 7.14
C TYR A 79 4.49 18.77 6.06
N ARG A 80 5.33 17.76 6.07
CA ARG A 80 5.19 16.61 5.21
C ARG A 80 4.87 15.40 6.06
N PHE A 81 3.78 14.76 5.73
CA PHE A 81 3.44 13.49 6.36
C PHE A 81 4.02 12.34 5.55
N THR A 82 4.70 11.44 6.21
CA THR A 82 5.23 10.26 5.56
C THR A 82 4.53 9.04 6.15
N VAL A 83 3.97 8.24 5.28
CA VAL A 83 3.29 6.99 5.65
C VAL A 83 4.24 5.85 5.37
N HIS A 84 4.52 5.05 6.37
CA HIS A 84 5.36 3.86 6.24
C HIS A 84 4.47 2.63 6.23
N MET A 85 4.67 1.78 5.24
CA MET A 85 3.85 0.58 5.06
C MET A 85 4.69 -0.65 4.82
N LYS A 86 4.21 -1.77 5.32
CA LYS A 86 4.72 -3.08 4.96
C LYS A 86 3.71 -3.71 4.03
N VAL A 87 4.16 -4.22 2.90
CA VAL A 87 3.28 -4.80 1.89
C VAL A 87 3.73 -6.21 1.57
N GLU A 88 2.79 -7.14 1.57
CA GLU A 88 3.01 -8.52 1.17
C GLU A 88 2.13 -8.86 -0.01
N TRP A 89 2.70 -9.50 -1.02
CA TRP A 89 1.94 -10.05 -2.14
C TRP A 89 1.96 -11.57 -2.01
N TYR A 90 0.77 -12.13 -1.83
CA TYR A 90 0.58 -13.53 -1.50
C TYR A 90 -0.05 -14.29 -2.65
N ASP A 91 0.51 -15.46 -2.96
CA ASP A 91 0.02 -16.37 -3.99
C ASP A 91 -0.95 -17.35 -3.33
N VAL A 92 -2.22 -17.27 -3.68
CA VAL A 92 -3.28 -18.08 -3.07
C VAL A 92 -3.09 -19.56 -3.41
N ARG A 93 -2.78 -19.84 -4.66
CA ARG A 93 -2.64 -21.23 -5.13
C ARG A 93 -1.45 -21.94 -4.47
N GLU A 94 -0.32 -21.26 -4.43
CA GLU A 94 0.92 -21.84 -3.89
C GLU A 94 1.04 -21.63 -2.38
N ASP A 95 0.15 -20.86 -1.80
CA ASP A 95 0.15 -20.55 -0.37
C ASP A 95 1.51 -20.04 0.12
N LYS A 96 1.99 -19.02 -0.55
CA LYS A 96 3.26 -18.41 -0.16
C LYS A 96 3.31 -16.93 -0.50
N VAL A 97 4.11 -16.21 0.28
CA VAL A 97 4.39 -14.80 0.03
C VAL A 97 5.42 -14.69 -1.08
N LEU A 98 5.06 -13.99 -2.16
CA LEU A 98 5.96 -13.79 -3.29
C LEU A 98 6.89 -12.61 -3.08
N ILE A 99 6.36 -11.54 -2.50
CA ILE A 99 7.10 -10.31 -2.27
C ILE A 99 6.68 -9.75 -0.91
N GLU A 100 7.67 -9.30 -0.16
CA GLU A 100 7.44 -8.56 1.08
C GLU A 100 8.37 -7.36 1.06
N LYS A 101 7.81 -6.16 1.13
CA LYS A 101 8.59 -4.93 1.06
C LYS A 101 8.04 -3.88 2.00
N ASN A 102 8.94 -3.00 2.41
CA ASN A 102 8.58 -1.81 3.15
C ASN A 102 8.61 -0.63 2.20
N PHE A 103 7.58 0.19 2.26
CA PHE A 103 7.47 1.38 1.43
C PHE A 103 7.25 2.59 2.31
N SER A 104 7.66 3.73 1.84
CA SER A 104 7.28 4.99 2.44
C SER A 104 6.93 5.97 1.33
N GLY A 105 5.93 6.81 1.61
CA GLY A 105 5.49 7.82 0.68
C GLY A 105 4.82 8.94 1.45
N TRP A 106 4.59 10.06 0.78
CA TRP A 106 3.95 11.21 1.41
C TRP A 106 2.81 11.71 0.56
N GLY A 107 1.90 12.38 1.22
CA GLY A 107 0.78 12.99 0.55
C GLY A 107 0.52 14.38 1.08
#